data_584ce5668e35668888320859aac9e593
#
_entry.id   584ce5668e35668888320859aac9e593
#
_cell.length_a   1.000
_cell.length_b   1.000
_cell.length_c   1.000
_cell.angle_alpha   90.00
_cell.angle_beta   90.00
_cell.angle_gamma   90.00
#
_symmetry.space_group_name_H-M   'P 1'
#
loop_
_entity.id
_entity.type
_entity.pdbx_description
1 polymer ?
#
loop_
_entity_poly.entity_id
_entity_poly.type
_entity_poly.pdbx_seq_one_letter_code
_entity_poly.pdbx_strand_id
1 'polypeptide(L)'
;MMISKEISASPDSAQWQSIDWKSVESHVLKLQMRIAKATRDGKHGKAKALQWLLTHSRSAKLLAVKRVSQNKGSKTQGIDGVIWNTDTRRMKAVNQLSRKAYQAKPLKRIYIPKKNGKLRPLGIPCMIDRAQQALHLLALEPVSESLADPNSYGFRPRRSTADAIGQCFICLSQKRSAQWVLEGDIKACFDKIGHQWLMDNVAVDKRMLKQWLKSGFVDKGLFYDTDEGTPQGGIISPTLMLMTLSGLEQHIKSTALKKGARANFIGYADDFVVTCASKEVLENDIKPLIADFLAERGLTLSEEKTHITHINDGFDFLGFNHRKYKGKLLIKPSKSNTLMFLSNLRELIKKHVTLPVNDLIKLINPKLRGWSNYYRHCVAKQVFGYVGHKLFHTLWHWAKRRHPTKSKTWIALKYFINRKGQWQFHGWQKIMDMDCQFNLFQIAKVPIERHVKIRSAATPFDPLYQEYLVKRKSKRLARNSWNEPAPTAL
;
A
#
# COMPACT_ATOMS: atom_id res chain seq x y z
N MET A 1 -45.01 -29.32 -17.04
CA MET A 1 -45.12 -27.85 -16.96
C MET A 1 -44.43 -27.40 -15.71
N MET A 2 -43.11 -27.11 -15.80
CA MET A 2 -42.34 -26.61 -14.63
C MET A 2 -42.50 -25.10 -14.58
N ILE A 3 -43.19 -24.64 -13.53
CA ILE A 3 -43.31 -23.20 -13.23
C ILE A 3 -41.99 -22.75 -12.65
N SER A 4 -41.20 -22.02 -13.41
CA SER A 4 -40.03 -21.27 -12.91
C SER A 4 -40.52 -20.24 -11.93
N LYS A 5 -40.28 -20.46 -10.64
CA LYS A 5 -40.44 -19.42 -9.62
C LYS A 5 -39.45 -18.29 -9.96
N GLU A 6 -39.91 -17.24 -10.60
CA GLU A 6 -39.21 -15.96 -10.60
C GLU A 6 -39.10 -15.53 -9.15
N ILE A 7 -37.89 -15.63 -8.59
CA ILE A 7 -37.56 -15.08 -7.28
C ILE A 7 -37.50 -13.56 -7.49
N SER A 8 -38.61 -12.86 -7.22
CA SER A 8 -38.65 -11.39 -7.24
C SER A 8 -37.58 -10.88 -6.27
N ALA A 9 -36.68 -10.05 -6.79
CA ALA A 9 -35.64 -9.42 -5.98
C ALA A 9 -36.28 -8.62 -4.87
N SER A 10 -35.77 -8.73 -3.63
CA SER A 10 -36.30 -7.92 -2.50
C SER A 10 -36.16 -6.42 -2.83
N PRO A 11 -37.08 -5.56 -2.33
CA PRO A 11 -37.02 -4.11 -2.58
C PRO A 11 -35.64 -3.49 -2.30
N ASP A 12 -34.97 -3.92 -1.25
CA ASP A 12 -33.60 -3.52 -0.88
C ASP A 12 -32.55 -3.93 -1.91
N SER A 13 -32.71 -5.09 -2.55
CA SER A 13 -31.78 -5.56 -3.60
C SER A 13 -31.94 -4.75 -4.87
N ALA A 14 -33.17 -4.54 -5.33
CA ALA A 14 -33.48 -3.68 -6.49
C ALA A 14 -32.97 -2.25 -6.26
N GLN A 15 -33.14 -1.71 -5.06
CA GLN A 15 -32.66 -0.38 -4.69
C GLN A 15 -31.12 -0.28 -4.73
N TRP A 16 -30.37 -1.31 -4.29
CA TRP A 16 -28.90 -1.31 -4.37
C TRP A 16 -28.39 -1.35 -5.81
N GLN A 17 -29.05 -2.11 -6.68
CA GLN A 17 -28.67 -2.25 -8.09
C GLN A 17 -28.99 -0.99 -8.92
N SER A 18 -30.03 -0.26 -8.56
CA SER A 18 -30.45 0.98 -9.26
C SER A 18 -29.63 2.22 -8.87
N ILE A 19 -28.64 2.12 -7.96
CA ILE A 19 -27.85 3.27 -7.51
C ILE A 19 -26.99 3.84 -8.64
N ASP A 20 -27.13 5.11 -8.95
CA ASP A 20 -26.19 5.86 -9.78
C ASP A 20 -24.93 6.21 -8.97
N TRP A 21 -23.94 5.31 -9.05
CA TRP A 21 -22.67 5.46 -8.35
C TRP A 21 -21.87 6.69 -8.78
N LYS A 22 -22.02 7.16 -10.02
CA LYS A 22 -21.32 8.36 -10.49
C LYS A 22 -21.86 9.61 -9.78
N SER A 23 -23.17 9.73 -9.66
CA SER A 23 -23.81 10.82 -8.91
C SER A 23 -23.43 10.79 -7.44
N VAL A 24 -23.47 9.61 -6.80
CA VAL A 24 -23.08 9.41 -5.40
C VAL A 24 -21.62 9.82 -5.15
N GLU A 25 -20.69 9.36 -5.99
CA GLU A 25 -19.26 9.68 -5.89
C GLU A 25 -19.00 11.18 -6.12
N SER A 26 -19.69 11.80 -7.10
CA SER A 26 -19.60 13.24 -7.38
C SER A 26 -20.08 14.08 -6.21
N HIS A 27 -21.23 13.72 -5.60
CA HIS A 27 -21.75 14.42 -4.43
C HIS A 27 -20.77 14.40 -3.25
N VAL A 28 -20.23 13.23 -2.92
CA VAL A 28 -19.26 13.10 -1.84
C VAL A 28 -17.98 13.87 -2.15
N LEU A 29 -17.46 13.79 -3.37
CA LEU A 29 -16.27 14.51 -3.79
C LEU A 29 -16.42 16.02 -3.67
N LYS A 30 -17.59 16.58 -4.05
CA LYS A 30 -17.90 18.03 -3.89
C LYS A 30 -17.81 18.45 -2.43
N LEU A 31 -18.35 17.64 -1.49
CA LEU A 31 -18.24 17.93 -0.06
C LEU A 31 -16.80 17.83 0.43
N GLN A 32 -16.05 16.82 -0.01
CA GLN A 32 -14.64 16.64 0.32
C GLN A 32 -13.77 17.81 -0.15
N MET A 33 -14.01 18.33 -1.36
CA MET A 33 -13.34 19.54 -1.86
C MET A 33 -13.62 20.77 -1.00
N ARG A 34 -14.87 20.94 -0.54
CA ARG A 34 -15.25 22.03 0.36
C ARG A 34 -14.61 21.90 1.74
N ILE A 35 -14.49 20.67 2.28
CA ILE A 35 -13.77 20.38 3.53
C ILE A 35 -12.28 20.75 3.37
N ALA A 36 -11.63 20.27 2.31
CA ALA A 36 -10.21 20.56 2.05
C ALA A 36 -9.95 22.07 1.92
N LYS A 37 -10.83 22.82 1.18
CA LYS A 37 -10.73 24.26 1.07
C LYS A 37 -10.87 24.94 2.44
N ALA A 38 -11.90 24.58 3.22
CA ALA A 38 -12.12 25.17 4.55
C ALA A 38 -10.95 24.88 5.51
N THR A 39 -10.32 23.71 5.42
CA THR A 39 -9.15 23.35 6.20
C THR A 39 -7.94 24.21 5.83
N ARG A 40 -7.65 24.36 4.52
CA ARG A 40 -6.54 25.21 4.05
C ARG A 40 -6.72 26.70 4.41
N ASP A 41 -7.97 27.15 4.37
CA ASP A 41 -8.32 28.54 4.76
C ASP A 41 -8.34 28.76 6.28
N GLY A 42 -7.99 27.77 7.12
CA GLY A 42 -8.03 27.85 8.58
C GLY A 42 -9.45 27.94 9.19
N LYS A 43 -10.49 27.71 8.38
CA LYS A 43 -11.91 27.83 8.80
C LYS A 43 -12.37 26.52 9.47
N HIS A 44 -11.82 26.21 10.65
CA HIS A 44 -12.03 24.92 11.35
C HIS A 44 -13.51 24.64 11.68
N GLY A 45 -14.27 25.65 12.12
CA GLY A 45 -15.72 25.50 12.35
C GLY A 45 -16.49 25.09 11.11
N LYS A 46 -16.20 25.72 9.94
CA LYS A 46 -16.79 25.36 8.66
C LYS A 46 -16.38 23.96 8.20
N ALA A 47 -15.11 23.58 8.37
CA ALA A 47 -14.63 22.24 8.05
C ALA A 47 -15.39 21.19 8.88
N LYS A 48 -15.52 21.39 10.19
CA LYS A 48 -16.28 20.51 11.11
C LYS A 48 -17.75 20.39 10.73
N ALA A 49 -18.44 21.47 10.37
CA ALA A 49 -19.82 21.45 9.90
C ALA A 49 -19.98 20.66 8.60
N LEU A 50 -19.05 20.81 7.65
CA LEU A 50 -19.04 20.05 6.39
C LEU A 50 -18.73 18.57 6.60
N GLN A 51 -17.84 18.22 7.53
CA GLN A 51 -17.57 16.83 7.94
C GLN A 51 -18.83 16.19 8.53
N TRP A 52 -19.55 16.93 9.39
CA TRP A 52 -20.82 16.47 9.94
C TRP A 52 -21.85 16.21 8.82
N LEU A 53 -22.03 17.18 7.91
CA LEU A 53 -22.94 17.04 6.77
C LEU A 53 -22.58 15.81 5.92
N LEU A 54 -21.31 15.59 5.63
CA LEU A 54 -20.86 14.44 4.84
C LEU A 54 -21.18 13.13 5.54
N THR A 55 -20.84 12.98 6.83
CA THR A 55 -21.06 11.73 7.58
C THR A 55 -22.53 11.40 7.80
N HIS A 56 -23.43 12.39 7.67
CA HIS A 56 -24.90 12.19 7.74
C HIS A 56 -25.53 11.96 6.38
N SER A 57 -24.83 12.25 5.28
CA SER A 57 -25.36 12.10 3.92
C SER A 57 -25.57 10.63 3.52
N ARG A 58 -26.69 10.33 2.85
CA ARG A 58 -26.97 9.00 2.30
C ARG A 58 -25.88 8.55 1.31
N SER A 59 -25.39 9.48 0.48
CA SER A 59 -24.33 9.18 -0.49
C SER A 59 -23.04 8.69 0.17
N ALA A 60 -22.61 9.30 1.27
CA ALA A 60 -21.41 8.84 1.98
C ALA A 60 -21.60 7.48 2.66
N LYS A 61 -22.80 7.24 3.24
CA LYS A 61 -23.14 5.92 3.81
C LYS A 61 -23.11 4.81 2.75
N LEU A 62 -23.67 5.07 1.57
CA LEU A 62 -23.62 4.14 0.43
C LEU A 62 -22.18 3.83 0.03
N LEU A 63 -21.31 4.86 -0.13
CA LEU A 63 -19.91 4.65 -0.47
C LEU A 63 -19.13 3.90 0.62
N ALA A 64 -19.42 4.17 1.88
CA ALA A 64 -18.79 3.46 3.00
C ALA A 64 -19.11 1.95 2.97
N VAL A 65 -20.39 1.60 2.78
CA VAL A 65 -20.82 0.19 2.66
C VAL A 65 -20.24 -0.45 1.40
N LYS A 66 -20.28 0.23 0.24
CA LYS A 66 -19.65 -0.25 -1.01
C LYS A 66 -18.18 -0.56 -0.80
N ARG A 67 -17.42 0.35 -0.20
CA ARG A 67 -15.98 0.20 0.07
C ARG A 67 -15.66 -1.05 0.88
N VAL A 68 -16.40 -1.33 1.94
CA VAL A 68 -16.10 -2.46 2.82
C VAL A 68 -16.62 -3.79 2.31
N SER A 69 -17.71 -3.80 1.54
CA SER A 69 -18.32 -5.01 0.98
C SER A 69 -17.69 -5.48 -0.34
N GLN A 70 -16.88 -4.64 -1.02
CA GLN A 70 -16.28 -4.94 -2.31
C GLN A 70 -14.74 -4.99 -2.31
N ASN A 71 -14.10 -4.79 -1.15
CA ASN A 71 -12.65 -4.87 -1.03
C ASN A 71 -12.17 -6.32 -0.79
N LYS A 72 -10.85 -6.54 -0.83
CA LYS A 72 -10.24 -7.87 -0.60
C LYS A 72 -10.58 -8.45 0.79
N GLY A 73 -10.84 -7.60 1.78
CA GLY A 73 -11.22 -7.98 3.14
C GLY A 73 -12.70 -8.26 3.34
N SER A 74 -13.55 -8.10 2.31
CA SER A 74 -15.02 -8.25 2.41
C SER A 74 -15.49 -9.63 2.88
N LYS A 75 -14.68 -10.67 2.64
CA LYS A 75 -14.95 -12.05 3.07
C LYS A 75 -14.41 -12.38 4.45
N THR A 76 -13.66 -11.48 5.09
CA THR A 76 -13.07 -11.69 6.41
C THR A 76 -14.06 -11.23 7.48
N GLN A 77 -14.53 -12.16 8.30
CA GLN A 77 -15.47 -11.91 9.40
C GLN A 77 -14.79 -11.26 10.59
N GLY A 78 -15.49 -10.34 11.27
CA GLY A 78 -15.15 -9.89 12.62
C GLY A 78 -15.47 -10.94 13.68
N ILE A 79 -15.58 -10.49 14.93
CA ILE A 79 -15.97 -11.36 16.06
C ILE A 79 -17.42 -11.85 15.94
N ASP A 80 -18.29 -11.06 15.28
CA ASP A 80 -19.73 -11.36 15.11
C ASP A 80 -20.04 -12.32 13.95
N GLY A 81 -19.04 -12.76 13.19
CA GLY A 81 -19.23 -13.67 12.05
C GLY A 81 -19.97 -13.08 10.85
N VAL A 82 -20.32 -11.78 10.89
CA VAL A 82 -21.15 -11.13 9.85
C VAL A 82 -20.35 -10.75 8.62
N ILE A 83 -20.91 -11.02 7.43
CA ILE A 83 -20.44 -10.50 6.12
C ILE A 83 -21.62 -9.95 5.32
N TRP A 84 -21.32 -8.99 4.42
CA TRP A 84 -22.32 -8.36 3.55
C TRP A 84 -22.14 -8.81 2.08
N ASN A 85 -22.52 -10.04 1.81
CA ASN A 85 -22.37 -10.69 0.51
C ASN A 85 -23.55 -10.50 -0.45
N THR A 86 -24.72 -10.04 0.05
CA THR A 86 -25.93 -9.76 -0.75
C THR A 86 -26.26 -8.27 -0.78
N ASP A 87 -26.97 -7.83 -1.82
CA ASP A 87 -27.37 -6.41 -1.99
C ASP A 87 -28.38 -5.99 -0.91
N THR A 88 -29.27 -6.89 -0.49
CA THR A 88 -30.17 -6.68 0.63
C THR A 88 -29.44 -6.40 1.94
N ARG A 89 -28.38 -7.19 2.25
CA ARG A 89 -27.56 -6.96 3.45
C ARG A 89 -26.82 -5.64 3.40
N ARG A 90 -26.32 -5.26 2.21
CA ARG A 90 -25.65 -3.97 1.99
C ARG A 90 -26.60 -2.80 2.22
N MET A 91 -27.83 -2.88 1.68
CA MET A 91 -28.81 -1.80 1.84
C MET A 91 -29.24 -1.68 3.30
N LYS A 92 -29.52 -2.79 4.00
CA LYS A 92 -29.81 -2.78 5.44
C LYS A 92 -28.66 -2.14 6.24
N ALA A 93 -27.41 -2.45 5.88
CA ALA A 93 -26.25 -1.85 6.53
C ALA A 93 -26.17 -0.33 6.36
N VAL A 94 -26.53 0.22 5.17
CA VAL A 94 -26.60 1.68 4.95
C VAL A 94 -27.55 2.34 5.95
N ASN A 95 -28.70 1.73 6.20
CA ASN A 95 -29.71 2.26 7.14
C ASN A 95 -29.26 2.12 8.62
N GLN A 96 -28.43 1.14 8.93
CA GLN A 96 -27.86 0.93 10.27
C GLN A 96 -26.72 1.91 10.61
N LEU A 97 -26.11 2.57 9.60
CA LEU A 97 -25.03 3.53 9.85
C LEU A 97 -25.59 4.79 10.54
N SER A 98 -25.57 4.78 11.87
CA SER A 98 -26.03 5.86 12.73
C SER A 98 -25.00 6.14 13.82
N ARG A 99 -24.81 7.42 14.15
CA ARG A 99 -23.97 7.84 15.28
C ARG A 99 -24.62 7.55 16.63
N LYS A 100 -25.93 7.71 16.73
CA LYS A 100 -26.64 7.69 18.04
C LYS A 100 -26.63 6.32 18.72
N ALA A 101 -26.90 5.28 17.97
CA ALA A 101 -27.01 3.89 18.49
C ALA A 101 -25.73 3.06 18.28
N TYR A 102 -24.64 3.69 17.80
CA TYR A 102 -23.41 2.96 17.52
C TYR A 102 -22.59 2.68 18.77
N GLN A 103 -22.19 1.43 18.92
CA GLN A 103 -21.21 0.93 19.87
C GLN A 103 -20.20 0.05 19.13
N ALA A 104 -18.92 0.37 19.24
CA ALA A 104 -17.86 -0.41 18.63
C ALA A 104 -17.74 -1.78 19.30
N LYS A 105 -17.64 -2.83 18.49
CA LYS A 105 -17.40 -4.20 18.99
C LYS A 105 -15.91 -4.47 19.14
N PRO A 106 -15.52 -5.38 20.04
CA PRO A 106 -14.13 -5.82 20.14
C PRO A 106 -13.58 -6.34 18.82
N LEU A 107 -12.28 -6.14 18.59
CA LEU A 107 -11.60 -6.63 17.42
C LEU A 107 -11.33 -8.13 17.52
N LYS A 108 -11.41 -8.84 16.40
CA LYS A 108 -10.93 -10.23 16.33
C LYS A 108 -9.42 -10.22 16.10
N ARG A 109 -8.65 -10.73 17.06
CA ARG A 109 -7.18 -10.83 16.94
C ARG A 109 -6.81 -12.01 16.03
N ILE A 110 -5.91 -11.75 15.09
CA ILE A 110 -5.24 -12.78 14.28
C ILE A 110 -3.75 -12.44 14.15
N TYR A 111 -2.93 -13.43 13.82
CA TYR A 111 -1.50 -13.27 13.69
C TYR A 111 -1.03 -13.62 12.29
N ILE A 112 -0.24 -12.72 11.68
CA ILE A 112 0.37 -12.93 10.36
C ILE A 112 1.89 -13.03 10.53
N PRO A 113 2.55 -14.06 9.94
CA PRO A 113 4.01 -14.19 10.03
C PRO A 113 4.70 -13.03 9.30
N LYS A 114 5.69 -12.41 9.98
CA LYS A 114 6.62 -11.45 9.40
C LYS A 114 7.76 -12.17 8.69
N LYS A 115 8.50 -11.45 7.85
CA LYS A 115 9.67 -11.97 7.12
C LYS A 115 10.78 -12.52 8.02
N ASN A 116 10.88 -12.02 9.24
CA ASN A 116 11.87 -12.43 10.25
C ASN A 116 11.35 -13.53 11.19
N GLY A 117 10.26 -14.21 10.86
CA GLY A 117 9.66 -15.27 11.67
C GLY A 117 8.78 -14.78 12.84
N LYS A 118 8.89 -13.51 13.24
CA LYS A 118 8.00 -12.93 14.27
C LYS A 118 6.58 -12.79 13.74
N LEU A 119 5.60 -12.83 14.63
CA LEU A 119 4.19 -12.63 14.29
C LEU A 119 3.82 -11.15 14.32
N ARG A 120 2.96 -10.73 13.40
CA ARG A 120 2.31 -9.42 13.41
C ARG A 120 0.87 -9.60 13.87
N PRO A 121 0.48 -9.01 15.01
CA PRO A 121 -0.92 -9.03 15.43
C PRO A 121 -1.74 -8.11 14.51
N LEU A 122 -2.90 -8.58 14.08
CA LEU A 122 -3.90 -7.77 13.39
C LEU A 122 -5.21 -7.81 14.17
N GLY A 123 -5.86 -6.65 14.29
CA GLY A 123 -7.20 -6.52 14.84
C GLY A 123 -8.23 -6.36 13.73
N ILE A 124 -9.12 -7.31 13.57
CA ILE A 124 -10.15 -7.30 12.52
C ILE A 124 -11.44 -6.75 13.11
N PRO A 125 -11.90 -5.54 12.71
CA PRO A 125 -13.18 -4.99 13.15
C PRO A 125 -14.37 -5.72 12.51
N CYS A 126 -15.53 -5.66 13.12
CA CYS A 126 -16.79 -6.11 12.52
C CYS A 126 -17.15 -5.28 11.27
N MET A 127 -18.00 -5.80 10.40
CA MET A 127 -18.37 -5.10 9.15
C MET A 127 -18.98 -3.73 9.41
N ILE A 128 -19.81 -3.59 10.44
CA ILE A 128 -20.41 -2.30 10.81
C ILE A 128 -19.36 -1.30 11.28
N ASP A 129 -18.36 -1.73 12.04
CA ASP A 129 -17.28 -0.88 12.53
C ASP A 129 -16.39 -0.42 11.37
N ARG A 130 -16.08 -1.33 10.43
CA ARG A 130 -15.36 -0.96 9.19
C ARG A 130 -16.13 0.09 8.39
N ALA A 131 -17.46 -0.04 8.28
CA ALA A 131 -18.28 0.91 7.53
C ALA A 131 -18.38 2.27 8.24
N GLN A 132 -18.48 2.29 9.57
CA GLN A 132 -18.42 3.53 10.35
C GLN A 132 -17.06 4.21 10.21
N GLN A 133 -15.96 3.46 10.32
CA GLN A 133 -14.63 3.99 10.06
C GLN A 133 -14.47 4.50 8.62
N ALA A 134 -14.99 3.77 7.61
CA ALA A 134 -14.96 4.20 6.23
C ALA A 134 -15.77 5.48 5.98
N LEU A 135 -16.93 5.61 6.63
CA LEU A 135 -17.77 6.81 6.56
C LEU A 135 -17.04 8.05 7.11
N HIS A 136 -16.46 7.93 8.29
CA HIS A 136 -15.72 9.03 8.91
C HIS A 136 -14.41 9.33 8.19
N LEU A 137 -13.78 8.31 7.58
CA LEU A 137 -12.59 8.48 6.75
C LEU A 137 -12.88 9.34 5.52
N LEU A 138 -14.06 9.22 4.87
CA LEU A 138 -14.44 10.09 3.76
C LEU A 138 -14.41 11.58 4.17
N ALA A 139 -14.73 11.88 5.43
CA ALA A 139 -14.72 13.25 5.95
C ALA A 139 -13.34 13.68 6.49
N LEU A 140 -12.51 12.74 6.97
CA LEU A 140 -11.20 13.01 7.55
C LEU A 140 -10.10 13.12 6.47
N GLU A 141 -10.18 12.31 5.41
CA GLU A 141 -9.15 12.23 4.37
C GLU A 141 -8.83 13.59 3.70
N PRO A 142 -9.81 14.46 3.36
CA PRO A 142 -9.51 15.81 2.84
C PRO A 142 -8.81 16.71 3.86
N VAL A 143 -9.08 16.56 5.17
CA VAL A 143 -8.36 17.28 6.23
C VAL A 143 -6.92 16.80 6.32
N SER A 144 -6.75 15.49 6.42
CA SER A 144 -5.44 14.84 6.47
C SER A 144 -4.54 15.22 5.27
N GLU A 145 -5.11 15.20 4.05
CA GLU A 145 -4.37 15.60 2.84
C GLU A 145 -3.99 17.09 2.81
N SER A 146 -4.79 17.94 3.44
CA SER A 146 -4.50 19.39 3.52
C SER A 146 -3.41 19.72 4.53
N LEU A 147 -3.22 18.89 5.55
CA LEU A 147 -2.25 19.07 6.63
C LEU A 147 -0.98 18.21 6.46
N ALA A 148 -1.01 17.23 5.56
CA ALA A 148 0.09 16.29 5.39
C ALA A 148 1.36 16.95 4.84
N ASP A 149 2.50 16.53 5.35
CA ASP A 149 3.81 16.95 4.86
C ASP A 149 3.96 16.71 3.36
N PRO A 150 4.51 17.67 2.59
CA PRO A 150 4.63 17.58 1.14
C PRO A 150 5.36 16.33 0.63
N ASN A 151 6.37 15.87 1.37
CA ASN A 151 7.21 14.72 1.03
C ASN A 151 6.90 13.46 1.86
N SER A 152 5.72 13.38 2.47
CA SER A 152 5.13 12.15 3.00
C SER A 152 4.26 11.48 1.93
N TYR A 153 4.47 10.18 1.67
CA TYR A 153 3.85 9.45 0.55
C TYR A 153 3.00 8.25 0.98
N GLY A 154 3.30 7.62 2.11
CA GLY A 154 2.56 6.46 2.61
C GLY A 154 1.11 6.80 2.96
N PHE A 155 0.19 5.87 2.67
CA PHE A 155 -1.25 5.98 2.96
C PHE A 155 -2.00 7.18 2.36
N ARG A 156 -1.36 7.97 1.53
CA ARG A 156 -1.96 9.14 0.87
C ARG A 156 -2.53 8.78 -0.50
N PRO A 157 -3.69 9.35 -0.87
CA PRO A 157 -4.32 9.07 -2.15
C PRO A 157 -3.44 9.51 -3.34
N ARG A 158 -3.42 8.69 -4.40
CA ARG A 158 -2.69 8.94 -5.65
C ARG A 158 -1.16 8.96 -5.53
N ARG A 159 -0.59 8.68 -4.38
CA ARG A 159 0.85 8.54 -4.15
C ARG A 159 1.28 7.07 -4.13
N SER A 160 2.56 6.84 -4.35
CA SER A 160 3.14 5.50 -4.43
C SER A 160 4.59 5.48 -3.93
N THR A 161 5.14 4.30 -3.69
CA THR A 161 6.57 4.12 -3.38
C THR A 161 7.47 4.75 -4.43
N ALA A 162 7.09 4.67 -5.73
CA ALA A 162 7.86 5.28 -6.80
C ALA A 162 7.96 6.83 -6.69
N ASP A 163 6.97 7.49 -6.08
CA ASP A 163 7.02 8.93 -5.81
C ASP A 163 8.04 9.25 -4.71
N ALA A 164 8.09 8.44 -3.63
CA ALA A 164 9.11 8.57 -2.57
C ALA A 164 10.52 8.34 -3.12
N ILE A 165 10.72 7.28 -3.91
CA ILE A 165 12.00 6.99 -4.56
C ILE A 165 12.40 8.09 -5.56
N GLY A 166 11.44 8.66 -6.29
CA GLY A 166 11.65 9.84 -7.14
C GLY A 166 12.11 11.06 -6.34
N GLN A 167 11.59 11.26 -5.12
CA GLN A 167 12.05 12.32 -4.23
C GLN A 167 13.46 12.05 -3.70
N CYS A 168 13.79 10.82 -3.33
CA CYS A 168 15.17 10.45 -2.97
C CYS A 168 16.14 10.79 -4.10
N PHE A 169 15.76 10.47 -5.36
CA PHE A 169 16.58 10.82 -6.52
C PHE A 169 16.78 12.34 -6.63
N ILE A 170 15.74 13.15 -6.48
CA ILE A 170 15.83 14.62 -6.54
C ILE A 170 16.77 15.15 -5.44
N CYS A 171 16.67 14.63 -4.21
CA CYS A 171 17.45 15.11 -3.08
C CYS A 171 18.93 14.70 -3.14
N LEU A 172 19.28 13.56 -3.81
CA LEU A 172 20.59 12.94 -3.69
C LEU A 172 21.39 12.88 -5.01
N SER A 173 20.81 13.17 -6.17
CA SER A 173 21.44 12.88 -7.47
C SER A 173 22.58 13.82 -7.85
N GLN A 174 22.57 15.08 -7.43
CA GLN A 174 23.56 16.09 -7.83
C GLN A 174 24.87 15.92 -7.05
N LYS A 175 25.99 16.40 -7.59
CA LYS A 175 27.31 16.37 -6.93
C LYS A 175 27.28 17.09 -5.58
N ARG A 176 26.64 18.27 -5.51
CA ARG A 176 26.47 19.10 -4.30
C ARG A 176 25.27 18.70 -3.41
N SER A 177 24.60 17.62 -3.71
CA SER A 177 23.51 17.12 -2.85
C SER A 177 24.05 16.65 -1.51
N ALA A 178 23.17 16.55 -0.52
CA ALA A 178 23.45 15.98 0.78
C ALA A 178 24.21 14.64 0.68
N GLN A 179 25.19 14.45 1.58
CA GLN A 179 26.04 13.27 1.60
C GLN A 179 25.65 12.30 2.73
N TRP A 180 24.97 12.79 3.75
CA TRP A 180 24.58 12.00 4.90
C TRP A 180 23.07 11.76 4.90
N VAL A 181 22.69 10.57 5.31
CA VAL A 181 21.30 10.13 5.33
C VAL A 181 21.01 9.46 6.66
N LEU A 182 20.02 9.96 7.39
CA LEU A 182 19.45 9.30 8.54
C LEU A 182 18.28 8.43 8.03
N GLU A 183 18.39 7.12 8.22
CA GLU A 183 17.32 6.14 8.05
C GLU A 183 16.59 6.03 9.37
N GLY A 184 15.28 6.25 9.40
CA GLY A 184 14.48 6.18 10.62
C GLY A 184 13.33 5.19 10.51
N ASP A 185 13.13 4.40 11.56
CA ASP A 185 12.00 3.48 11.73
C ASP A 185 11.35 3.75 13.09
N ILE A 186 10.01 3.74 13.14
CA ILE A 186 9.26 4.00 14.37
C ILE A 186 8.89 2.65 15.00
N LYS A 187 9.26 2.45 16.26
CA LYS A 187 9.00 1.20 16.98
C LYS A 187 7.49 1.01 17.19
N ALA A 188 6.95 -0.08 16.63
CA ALA A 188 5.55 -0.48 16.81
C ALA A 188 4.53 0.67 16.61
N CYS A 189 4.72 1.50 15.59
CA CYS A 189 4.03 2.77 15.39
C CYS A 189 2.50 2.67 15.61
N PHE A 190 1.82 1.71 14.96
CA PHE A 190 0.36 1.53 15.12
C PHE A 190 -0.06 1.14 16.53
N ASP A 191 0.79 0.42 17.26
CA ASP A 191 0.47 -0.17 18.55
C ASP A 191 0.74 0.78 19.72
N LYS A 192 1.42 1.93 19.47
CA LYS A 192 1.93 2.84 20.50
C LYS A 192 1.45 4.28 20.42
N ILE A 193 0.69 4.67 19.37
CA ILE A 193 0.17 6.05 19.27
C ILE A 193 -0.68 6.37 20.50
N GLY A 194 -0.36 7.48 21.20
CA GLY A 194 -1.08 7.93 22.38
C GLY A 194 -2.55 8.27 22.07
N HIS A 195 -3.50 7.63 22.77
CA HIS A 195 -4.93 7.89 22.60
C HIS A 195 -5.29 9.35 22.90
N GLN A 196 -4.70 9.93 23.95
CA GLN A 196 -4.96 11.33 24.33
C GLN A 196 -4.53 12.27 23.21
N TRP A 197 -3.32 12.06 22.66
CA TRP A 197 -2.86 12.88 21.52
C TRP A 197 -3.83 12.84 20.34
N LEU A 198 -4.32 11.63 19.97
CA LEU A 198 -5.31 11.48 18.91
C LEU A 198 -6.63 12.19 19.23
N MET A 199 -7.07 12.08 20.48
CA MET A 199 -8.30 12.74 20.94
C MET A 199 -8.19 14.26 20.88
N ASP A 200 -7.04 14.85 21.12
CA ASP A 200 -6.85 16.29 21.12
C ASP A 200 -6.61 16.84 19.71
N ASN A 201 -5.84 16.15 18.87
CA ASN A 201 -5.30 16.69 17.63
C ASN A 201 -6.01 16.26 16.35
N VAL A 202 -6.75 15.13 16.34
CA VAL A 202 -7.40 14.65 15.13
C VAL A 202 -8.80 15.25 14.96
N ALA A 203 -9.06 15.87 13.82
CA ALA A 203 -10.34 16.52 13.50
C ALA A 203 -11.42 15.50 13.07
N VAL A 204 -11.85 14.65 13.98
CA VAL A 204 -12.92 13.64 13.79
C VAL A 204 -13.91 13.69 14.97
N ASP A 205 -15.09 13.13 14.81
CA ASP A 205 -16.05 12.97 15.93
C ASP A 205 -15.39 12.23 17.11
N LYS A 206 -15.22 12.93 18.23
CA LYS A 206 -14.47 12.43 19.40
C LYS A 206 -15.15 11.21 20.05
N ARG A 207 -16.50 11.15 20.04
CA ARG A 207 -17.25 9.99 20.55
C ARG A 207 -16.93 8.75 19.72
N MET A 208 -16.95 8.89 18.38
CA MET A 208 -16.64 7.79 17.47
C MET A 208 -15.19 7.33 17.60
N LEU A 209 -14.25 8.29 17.63
CA LEU A 209 -12.83 8.00 17.81
C LEU A 209 -12.56 7.24 19.10
N LYS A 210 -13.09 7.72 20.24
CA LYS A 210 -12.94 7.08 21.54
C LYS A 210 -13.43 5.63 21.52
N GLN A 211 -14.57 5.36 20.87
CA GLN A 211 -15.10 4.00 20.76
C GLN A 211 -14.16 3.07 19.98
N TRP A 212 -13.59 3.53 18.85
CA TRP A 212 -12.67 2.70 18.08
C TRP A 212 -11.34 2.45 18.79
N LEU A 213 -10.83 3.44 19.51
CA LEU A 213 -9.59 3.31 20.28
C LEU A 213 -9.75 2.40 21.49
N LYS A 214 -10.91 2.44 22.16
CA LYS A 214 -11.22 1.68 23.36
C LYS A 214 -12.05 0.42 23.10
N SER A 215 -12.15 -0.05 21.86
CA SER A 215 -12.96 -1.23 21.52
C SER A 215 -12.42 -2.55 22.07
N GLY A 216 -11.16 -2.60 22.49
CA GLY A 216 -10.51 -3.83 22.90
C GLY A 216 -10.37 -4.86 21.78
N PHE A 217 -9.86 -6.02 22.12
CA PHE A 217 -9.79 -7.16 21.20
C PHE A 217 -10.00 -8.48 21.90
N VAL A 218 -10.47 -9.48 21.15
CA VAL A 218 -10.60 -10.87 21.63
C VAL A 218 -9.51 -11.70 20.97
N ASP A 219 -8.71 -12.36 21.79
CA ASP A 219 -7.69 -13.33 21.41
C ASP A 219 -7.95 -14.67 22.10
N LYS A 220 -8.08 -15.74 21.32
CA LYS A 220 -8.37 -17.11 21.83
C LYS A 220 -9.56 -17.17 22.80
N GLY A 221 -10.58 -16.34 22.60
CA GLY A 221 -11.78 -16.30 23.42
C GLY A 221 -11.71 -15.36 24.62
N LEU A 222 -10.56 -14.77 24.94
CA LEU A 222 -10.37 -13.84 26.04
C LEU A 222 -10.39 -12.39 25.52
N PHE A 223 -11.05 -11.50 26.26
CA PHE A 223 -11.10 -10.07 25.97
C PHE A 223 -9.91 -9.35 26.60
N TYR A 224 -9.37 -8.39 25.87
CA TYR A 224 -8.27 -7.52 26.30
C TYR A 224 -8.61 -6.06 25.98
N ASP A 225 -8.39 -5.18 26.93
CA ASP A 225 -8.50 -3.75 26.73
C ASP A 225 -7.37 -3.19 25.86
N THR A 226 -7.57 -1.97 25.34
CA THR A 226 -6.56 -1.21 24.59
C THR A 226 -6.42 0.18 25.20
N ASP A 227 -5.22 0.50 25.70
CA ASP A 227 -4.91 1.82 26.33
C ASP A 227 -4.09 2.73 25.44
N GLU A 228 -3.46 2.18 24.41
CA GLU A 228 -2.65 2.88 23.43
C GLU A 228 -2.79 2.26 22.03
N GLY A 229 -2.34 2.97 21.03
CA GLY A 229 -2.30 2.49 19.65
C GLY A 229 -3.62 2.60 18.90
N THR A 230 -3.53 2.23 17.63
CA THR A 230 -4.68 2.12 16.73
C THR A 230 -4.72 0.71 16.12
N PRO A 231 -5.90 0.12 15.89
CA PRO A 231 -5.98 -1.25 15.39
C PRO A 231 -5.23 -1.44 14.07
N GLN A 232 -4.21 -2.32 14.05
CA GLN A 232 -3.64 -2.78 12.78
C GLN A 232 -4.69 -3.62 12.04
N GLY A 233 -5.30 -3.03 11.00
CA GLY A 233 -6.43 -3.61 10.25
C GLY A 233 -7.68 -2.75 10.25
N GLY A 234 -7.74 -1.70 11.07
CA GLY A 234 -8.76 -0.66 10.98
C GLY A 234 -8.65 0.16 9.70
N ILE A 235 -9.78 0.53 9.10
CA ILE A 235 -9.82 1.28 7.84
C ILE A 235 -9.30 2.72 8.03
N ILE A 236 -9.55 3.31 9.18
CA ILE A 236 -9.15 4.70 9.48
C ILE A 236 -7.72 4.81 10.04
N SER A 237 -7.18 3.73 10.63
CA SER A 237 -5.89 3.73 11.33
C SER A 237 -4.70 4.25 10.49
N PRO A 238 -4.58 3.94 9.18
CA PRO A 238 -3.51 4.49 8.35
C PRO A 238 -3.56 6.02 8.24
N THR A 239 -4.75 6.61 8.21
CA THR A 239 -4.92 8.08 8.16
C THR A 239 -4.66 8.71 9.51
N LEU A 240 -5.05 8.07 10.62
CA LEU A 240 -4.71 8.52 11.96
C LEU A 240 -3.19 8.57 12.15
N MET A 241 -2.48 7.52 11.74
CA MET A 241 -1.02 7.49 11.79
C MET A 241 -0.39 8.59 10.91
N LEU A 242 -0.89 8.80 9.70
CA LEU A 242 -0.41 9.88 8.82
C LEU A 242 -0.56 11.25 9.51
N MET A 243 -1.70 11.52 10.14
CA MET A 243 -1.93 12.77 10.87
C MET A 243 -1.03 12.90 12.09
N THR A 244 -0.75 11.80 12.80
CA THR A 244 0.18 11.76 13.94
C THR A 244 1.59 12.20 13.53
N LEU A 245 2.04 11.81 12.33
CA LEU A 245 3.38 12.12 11.84
C LEU A 245 3.45 13.42 11.02
N SER A 246 2.32 14.08 10.74
CA SER A 246 2.29 15.34 9.98
C SER A 246 2.93 16.49 10.77
N GLY A 247 3.66 17.36 10.05
CA GLY A 247 4.42 18.47 10.61
C GLY A 247 5.90 18.16 10.87
N LEU A 248 6.30 16.89 10.89
CA LEU A 248 7.69 16.50 11.14
C LEU A 248 8.66 17.09 10.11
N GLU A 249 8.27 17.11 8.82
CA GLU A 249 9.10 17.68 7.75
C GLU A 249 9.44 19.16 8.02
N GLN A 250 8.46 19.95 8.47
CA GLN A 250 8.66 21.37 8.75
C GLN A 250 9.61 21.57 9.94
N HIS A 251 9.44 20.80 11.01
CA HIS A 251 10.32 20.86 12.19
C HIS A 251 11.77 20.53 11.81
N ILE A 252 11.99 19.46 11.05
CA ILE A 252 13.31 19.07 10.56
C ILE A 252 13.95 20.18 9.72
N LYS A 253 13.21 20.74 8.77
CA LYS A 253 13.72 21.80 7.88
C LYS A 253 14.07 23.07 8.63
N SER A 254 13.21 23.51 9.55
CA SER A 254 13.44 24.73 10.34
C SER A 254 14.63 24.58 11.28
N THR A 255 14.81 23.43 11.92
CA THR A 255 15.94 23.15 12.80
C THR A 255 17.26 23.09 12.02
N ALA A 256 17.29 22.38 10.90
CA ALA A 256 18.48 22.34 10.04
C ALA A 256 18.88 23.75 9.55
N LEU A 257 17.90 24.56 9.15
CA LEU A 257 18.17 25.93 8.68
C LEU A 257 18.76 26.82 9.78
N LYS A 258 18.28 26.72 11.02
CA LYS A 258 18.85 27.42 12.19
C LYS A 258 20.31 27.04 12.45
N LYS A 259 20.73 25.84 12.04
CA LYS A 259 22.10 25.33 12.15
C LYS A 259 22.93 25.55 10.87
N GLY A 260 22.50 26.42 9.96
CA GLY A 260 23.18 26.71 8.71
C GLY A 260 23.22 25.55 7.71
N ALA A 261 22.39 24.53 7.90
CA ALA A 261 22.33 23.35 7.05
C ALA A 261 20.98 23.25 6.32
N ARG A 262 20.94 22.42 5.27
CA ARG A 262 19.70 22.06 4.57
C ARG A 262 19.42 20.58 4.76
N ALA A 263 18.26 20.27 5.30
CA ALA A 263 17.77 18.90 5.41
C ALA A 263 16.53 18.68 4.53
N ASN A 264 16.38 17.48 3.98
CA ASN A 264 15.16 17.06 3.30
C ASN A 264 14.62 15.81 3.97
N PHE A 265 13.29 15.80 4.15
CA PHE A 265 12.54 14.68 4.70
C PHE A 265 11.84 13.92 3.58
N ILE A 266 11.84 12.61 3.63
CA ILE A 266 11.07 11.73 2.73
C ILE A 266 10.42 10.64 3.59
N GLY A 267 9.10 10.68 3.76
CA GLY A 267 8.35 9.74 4.58
C GLY A 267 7.50 8.77 3.77
N TYR A 268 7.41 7.53 4.22
CA TYR A 268 6.48 6.53 3.70
C TYR A 268 5.92 5.69 4.84
N ALA A 269 4.77 6.06 5.36
CA ALA A 269 4.20 5.48 6.57
C ALA A 269 5.15 5.68 7.78
N ASP A 270 5.53 4.61 8.44
CA ASP A 270 6.46 4.55 9.57
C ASP A 270 7.95 4.55 9.16
N ASP A 271 8.24 4.28 7.88
CA ASP A 271 9.60 4.37 7.33
C ASP A 271 9.88 5.79 6.80
N PHE A 272 11.02 6.38 7.15
CA PHE A 272 11.42 7.68 6.61
C PHE A 272 12.94 7.81 6.48
N VAL A 273 13.36 8.76 5.65
CA VAL A 273 14.77 9.17 5.53
C VAL A 273 14.89 10.68 5.62
N VAL A 274 15.96 11.14 6.27
CA VAL A 274 16.33 12.55 6.31
C VAL A 274 17.71 12.70 5.70
N THR A 275 17.85 13.59 4.70
CA THR A 275 19.14 13.85 4.05
C THR A 275 19.71 15.18 4.50
N CYS A 276 21.00 15.26 4.84
CA CYS A 276 21.67 16.48 5.24
C CYS A 276 23.12 16.52 4.72
N ALA A 277 23.69 17.73 4.62
CA ALA A 277 25.09 17.90 4.27
C ALA A 277 26.04 17.55 5.43
N SER A 278 25.66 17.82 6.68
CA SER A 278 26.44 17.55 7.90
C SER A 278 25.90 16.34 8.65
N LYS A 279 26.83 15.45 9.08
CA LYS A 279 26.55 14.31 9.95
C LYS A 279 26.20 14.77 11.35
N GLU A 280 26.95 15.74 11.86
CA GLU A 280 26.82 16.29 13.20
C GLU A 280 25.41 16.89 13.41
N VAL A 281 24.88 17.62 12.43
CA VAL A 281 23.52 18.17 12.48
C VAL A 281 22.47 17.04 12.51
N LEU A 282 22.69 15.93 11.80
CA LEU A 282 21.80 14.78 11.88
C LEU A 282 21.84 14.10 13.26
N GLU A 283 23.03 13.94 13.84
CA GLU A 283 23.23 13.26 15.12
C GLU A 283 22.76 14.10 16.30
N ASN A 284 23.18 15.37 16.35
CA ASN A 284 23.05 16.20 17.54
C ASN A 284 21.79 17.07 17.58
N ASP A 285 21.21 17.38 16.40
CA ASP A 285 20.06 18.28 16.32
C ASP A 285 18.81 17.57 15.76
N ILE A 286 18.92 16.85 14.64
CA ILE A 286 17.76 16.28 13.95
C ILE A 286 17.26 14.99 14.61
N LYS A 287 18.16 14.07 14.99
CA LYS A 287 17.76 12.82 15.64
C LYS A 287 17.09 13.05 16.99
N PRO A 288 17.61 13.91 17.89
CA PRO A 288 16.90 14.28 19.11
C PRO A 288 15.55 14.98 18.86
N LEU A 289 15.50 15.93 17.93
CA LEU A 289 14.24 16.58 17.53
C LEU A 289 13.16 15.57 17.12
N ILE A 290 13.54 14.57 16.31
CA ILE A 290 12.60 13.51 15.89
C ILE A 290 12.16 12.69 17.10
N ALA A 291 13.06 12.36 18.02
CA ALA A 291 12.75 11.62 19.24
C ALA A 291 11.73 12.38 20.09
N ASP A 292 11.94 13.69 20.34
CA ASP A 292 11.04 14.55 21.10
C ASP A 292 9.66 14.68 20.42
N PHE A 293 9.66 14.91 19.10
CA PHE A 293 8.43 14.98 18.31
C PHE A 293 7.60 13.69 18.41
N LEU A 294 8.26 12.54 18.41
CA LEU A 294 7.60 11.23 18.54
C LEU A 294 7.13 10.98 19.97
N ALA A 295 7.94 11.37 20.98
CA ALA A 295 7.62 11.18 22.40
C ALA A 295 6.32 11.89 22.80
N GLU A 296 6.09 13.13 22.35
CA GLU A 296 4.83 13.85 22.54
C GLU A 296 3.59 13.06 22.05
N ARG A 297 3.79 12.13 21.10
CA ARG A 297 2.75 11.33 20.45
C ARG A 297 2.67 9.90 20.98
N GLY A 298 3.45 9.59 22.04
CA GLY A 298 3.58 8.25 22.62
C GLY A 298 4.41 7.29 21.77
N LEU A 299 5.18 7.80 20.81
CA LEU A 299 5.99 7.02 19.88
C LEU A 299 7.48 7.11 20.21
N THR A 300 8.24 6.10 19.78
CA THR A 300 9.70 6.05 19.96
C THR A 300 10.39 5.62 18.67
N LEU A 301 11.60 6.16 18.43
CA LEU A 301 12.47 5.68 17.37
C LEU A 301 12.96 4.25 17.69
N SER A 302 13.12 3.44 16.65
CA SER A 302 13.77 2.13 16.76
C SER A 302 15.28 2.32 16.70
N GLU A 303 15.98 2.25 17.85
CA GLU A 303 17.43 2.39 17.91
C GLU A 303 18.15 1.37 17.01
N GLU A 304 17.66 0.12 16.97
CA GLU A 304 18.21 -0.95 16.14
C GLU A 304 18.15 -0.69 14.64
N LYS A 305 17.25 0.18 14.20
CA LYS A 305 16.97 0.43 12.76
C LYS A 305 17.20 1.87 12.35
N THR A 306 17.60 2.73 13.30
CA THR A 306 17.87 4.14 13.00
C THR A 306 19.38 4.33 12.86
N HIS A 307 19.81 4.57 11.61
CA HIS A 307 21.22 4.67 11.27
C HIS A 307 21.50 5.94 10.49
N ILE A 308 22.72 6.48 10.66
CA ILE A 308 23.22 7.59 9.83
C ILE A 308 24.31 7.02 8.94
N THR A 309 24.04 7.05 7.63
CA THR A 309 24.88 6.41 6.61
C THR A 309 25.36 7.46 5.60
N HIS A 310 26.63 7.34 5.16
CA HIS A 310 27.11 8.14 4.05
C HIS A 310 26.62 7.58 2.71
N ILE A 311 26.22 8.44 1.78
CA ILE A 311 25.62 8.02 0.51
C ILE A 311 26.53 7.15 -0.37
N ASN A 312 27.85 7.22 -0.19
CA ASN A 312 28.80 6.36 -0.90
C ASN A 312 28.81 4.91 -0.37
N ASP A 313 28.43 4.71 0.90
CA ASP A 313 28.24 3.37 1.47
C ASP A 313 26.90 2.79 1.04
N GLY A 314 25.91 3.67 0.90
CA GLY A 314 24.57 3.37 0.43
C GLY A 314 23.65 2.87 1.53
N PHE A 315 22.34 3.06 1.32
CA PHE A 315 21.28 2.68 2.24
C PHE A 315 20.12 2.01 1.50
N ASP A 316 19.31 1.25 2.25
CA ASP A 316 18.13 0.58 1.73
C ASP A 316 16.85 1.27 2.21
N PHE A 317 16.04 1.78 1.28
CA PHE A 317 14.74 2.39 1.59
C PHE A 317 13.64 1.83 0.68
N LEU A 318 12.54 1.37 1.26
CA LEU A 318 11.39 0.78 0.55
C LEU A 318 11.77 -0.36 -0.40
N GLY A 319 12.82 -1.09 -0.07
CA GLY A 319 13.33 -2.20 -0.88
C GLY A 319 14.22 -1.80 -2.05
N PHE A 320 14.64 -0.55 -2.11
CA PHE A 320 15.60 -0.04 -3.07
C PHE A 320 16.90 0.32 -2.36
N ASN A 321 18.03 -0.03 -2.96
CA ASN A 321 19.35 0.41 -2.53
C ASN A 321 19.70 1.73 -3.24
N HIS A 322 20.04 2.74 -2.45
CA HIS A 322 20.45 4.07 -2.90
C HIS A 322 21.94 4.23 -2.63
N ARG A 323 22.75 4.39 -3.66
CA ARG A 323 24.21 4.53 -3.49
C ARG A 323 24.82 5.40 -4.58
N LYS A 324 25.78 6.27 -4.21
CA LYS A 324 26.63 6.98 -5.16
C LYS A 324 27.87 6.15 -5.52
N TYR A 325 28.12 6.04 -6.82
CA TYR A 325 29.30 5.42 -7.39
C TYR A 325 30.02 6.49 -8.25
N LYS A 326 31.22 6.88 -7.84
CA LYS A 326 32.00 7.94 -8.53
C LYS A 326 31.13 9.19 -8.81
N GLY A 327 30.40 9.67 -7.81
CA GLY A 327 29.52 10.83 -7.88
C GLY A 327 28.18 10.64 -8.59
N LYS A 328 27.89 9.48 -9.18
CA LYS A 328 26.62 9.13 -9.81
C LYS A 328 25.71 8.35 -8.85
N LEU A 329 24.52 8.85 -8.55
CA LEU A 329 23.52 8.12 -7.78
C LEU A 329 22.89 7.00 -8.63
N LEU A 330 22.98 5.77 -8.14
CA LEU A 330 22.27 4.62 -8.69
C LEU A 330 21.26 4.13 -7.67
N ILE A 331 20.01 4.01 -8.09
CA ILE A 331 18.91 3.40 -7.31
C ILE A 331 18.62 2.06 -7.96
N LYS A 332 18.76 0.97 -7.19
CA LYS A 332 18.60 -0.42 -7.65
C LYS A 332 17.67 -1.19 -6.74
N PRO A 333 17.09 -2.32 -7.18
CA PRO A 333 16.47 -3.27 -6.24
C PRO A 333 17.48 -3.67 -5.16
N SER A 334 17.08 -3.67 -3.88
CA SER A 334 18.00 -4.06 -2.80
C SER A 334 18.39 -5.55 -2.92
N LYS A 335 19.61 -5.88 -2.48
CA LYS A 335 20.14 -7.26 -2.50
C LYS A 335 19.24 -8.19 -1.66
N SER A 336 18.85 -7.74 -0.48
CA SER A 336 17.99 -8.48 0.45
C SER A 336 16.65 -8.85 -0.17
N ASN A 337 15.95 -7.89 -0.78
CA ASN A 337 14.65 -8.14 -1.44
C ASN A 337 14.77 -8.99 -2.70
N THR A 338 15.87 -8.86 -3.46
CA THR A 338 16.13 -9.69 -4.63
C THR A 338 16.33 -11.16 -4.25
N LEU A 339 17.15 -11.41 -3.22
CA LEU A 339 17.42 -12.77 -2.73
C LEU A 339 16.15 -13.40 -2.13
N MET A 340 15.38 -12.64 -1.36
CA MET A 340 14.12 -13.11 -0.80
C MET A 340 13.09 -13.45 -1.88
N PHE A 341 12.98 -12.63 -2.93
CA PHE A 341 12.10 -12.93 -4.06
C PHE A 341 12.48 -14.24 -4.74
N LEU A 342 13.79 -14.47 -4.97
CA LEU A 342 14.30 -15.72 -5.52
C LEU A 342 14.04 -16.91 -4.60
N SER A 343 14.19 -16.76 -3.27
CA SER A 343 13.86 -17.83 -2.30
C SER A 343 12.39 -18.22 -2.37
N ASN A 344 11.49 -17.23 -2.34
CA ASN A 344 10.06 -17.46 -2.43
C ASN A 344 9.64 -18.14 -3.74
N LEU A 345 10.29 -17.80 -4.87
CA LEU A 345 10.06 -18.48 -6.15
C LEU A 345 10.55 -19.93 -6.12
N ARG A 346 11.73 -20.19 -5.53
CA ARG A 346 12.28 -21.54 -5.38
C ARG A 346 11.38 -22.43 -4.52
N GLU A 347 10.92 -21.92 -3.40
CA GLU A 347 10.00 -22.64 -2.51
C GLU A 347 8.67 -22.96 -3.21
N LEU A 348 8.09 -21.96 -3.91
CA LEU A 348 6.89 -22.16 -4.72
C LEU A 348 7.08 -23.30 -5.73
N ILE A 349 8.17 -23.26 -6.51
CA ILE A 349 8.46 -24.24 -7.56
C ILE A 349 8.73 -25.63 -6.96
N LYS A 350 9.47 -25.71 -5.84
CA LYS A 350 9.74 -26.96 -5.12
C LYS A 350 8.46 -27.61 -4.60
N LYS A 351 7.54 -26.81 -4.07
CA LYS A 351 6.25 -27.30 -3.55
C LYS A 351 5.34 -27.88 -4.64
N HIS A 352 5.52 -27.48 -5.89
CA HIS A 352 4.65 -27.82 -7.00
C HIS A 352 5.34 -28.67 -8.08
N VAL A 353 6.00 -29.76 -7.68
CA VAL A 353 6.72 -30.66 -8.63
C VAL A 353 5.75 -31.39 -9.56
N THR A 354 4.59 -31.79 -9.07
CA THR A 354 3.59 -32.57 -9.82
C THR A 354 2.62 -31.71 -10.63
N LEU A 355 2.62 -30.38 -10.41
CA LEU A 355 1.68 -29.48 -11.06
C LEU A 355 1.89 -29.46 -12.59
N PRO A 356 0.84 -29.42 -13.43
CA PRO A 356 0.98 -29.18 -14.87
C PRO A 356 1.75 -27.88 -15.16
N VAL A 357 2.56 -27.91 -16.24
CA VAL A 357 3.46 -26.79 -16.60
C VAL A 357 2.70 -25.46 -16.72
N ASN A 358 1.55 -25.50 -17.38
CA ASN A 358 0.73 -24.31 -17.62
C ASN A 358 0.24 -23.67 -16.33
N ASP A 359 -0.15 -24.49 -15.36
CA ASP A 359 -0.62 -24.01 -14.06
C ASP A 359 0.55 -23.47 -13.22
N LEU A 360 1.72 -24.09 -13.33
CA LEU A 360 2.94 -23.54 -12.73
C LEU A 360 3.29 -22.16 -13.33
N ILE A 361 3.19 -22.01 -14.65
CA ILE A 361 3.41 -20.73 -15.34
C ILE A 361 2.38 -19.68 -14.89
N LYS A 362 1.08 -20.07 -14.78
CA LYS A 362 0.01 -19.20 -14.28
C LYS A 362 0.27 -18.71 -12.85
N LEU A 363 0.90 -19.53 -11.98
CA LEU A 363 1.28 -19.16 -10.62
C LEU A 363 2.49 -18.23 -10.56
N ILE A 364 3.49 -18.42 -11.44
CA ILE A 364 4.75 -17.67 -11.42
C ILE A 364 4.61 -16.30 -12.12
N ASN A 365 3.95 -16.25 -13.29
CA ASN A 365 3.87 -15.04 -14.10
C ASN A 365 3.35 -13.79 -13.38
N PRO A 366 2.26 -13.86 -12.58
CA PRO A 366 1.78 -12.70 -11.83
C PRO A 366 2.82 -12.17 -10.82
N LYS A 367 3.60 -13.08 -10.20
CA LYS A 367 4.66 -12.72 -9.25
C LYS A 367 5.83 -12.01 -9.95
N LEU A 368 6.26 -12.53 -11.11
CA LEU A 368 7.31 -11.92 -11.92
C LEU A 368 6.90 -10.53 -12.41
N ARG A 369 5.67 -10.40 -12.95
CA ARG A 369 5.11 -9.12 -13.42
C ARG A 369 4.98 -8.12 -12.28
N GLY A 370 4.43 -8.52 -11.14
CA GLY A 370 4.27 -7.66 -9.98
C GLY A 370 5.61 -7.13 -9.46
N TRP A 371 6.61 -8.02 -9.33
CA TRP A 371 7.93 -7.66 -8.85
C TRP A 371 8.69 -6.77 -9.86
N SER A 372 8.68 -7.08 -11.14
CA SER A 372 9.32 -6.26 -12.16
C SER A 372 8.66 -4.89 -12.31
N ASN A 373 7.33 -4.80 -12.24
CA ASN A 373 6.61 -3.52 -12.28
C ASN A 373 6.94 -2.62 -11.09
N TYR A 374 7.20 -3.21 -9.92
CA TYR A 374 7.61 -2.46 -8.74
C TYR A 374 8.97 -1.78 -8.95
N TYR A 375 9.92 -2.45 -9.61
CA TYR A 375 11.29 -1.98 -9.78
C TYR A 375 11.62 -1.37 -11.16
N ARG A 376 10.73 -1.44 -12.15
CA ARG A 376 11.02 -1.03 -13.54
C ARG A 376 11.34 0.47 -13.69
N HIS A 377 11.09 1.28 -12.68
CA HIS A 377 11.37 2.72 -12.72
C HIS A 377 12.76 3.11 -12.22
N CYS A 378 13.58 2.15 -11.80
CA CYS A 378 14.95 2.36 -11.32
C CYS A 378 15.97 1.58 -12.18
N VAL A 379 17.25 1.58 -11.78
CA VAL A 379 18.34 0.89 -12.51
C VAL A 379 18.28 -0.62 -12.23
N ALA A 380 17.26 -1.31 -12.75
CA ALA A 380 16.95 -2.70 -12.42
C ALA A 380 17.37 -3.72 -13.50
N LYS A 381 17.86 -3.30 -14.68
CA LYS A 381 18.07 -4.19 -15.84
C LYS A 381 18.99 -5.37 -15.54
N GLN A 382 20.14 -5.13 -14.93
CA GLN A 382 21.06 -6.19 -14.53
C GLN A 382 20.45 -7.15 -13.52
N VAL A 383 19.68 -6.62 -12.54
CA VAL A 383 18.98 -7.43 -11.53
C VAL A 383 17.88 -8.27 -12.18
N PHE A 384 17.16 -7.75 -13.16
CA PHE A 384 16.17 -8.50 -13.92
C PHE A 384 16.83 -9.65 -14.71
N GLY A 385 17.99 -9.41 -15.33
CA GLY A 385 18.79 -10.46 -15.98
C GLY A 385 19.22 -11.54 -15.00
N TYR A 386 19.74 -11.15 -13.84
CA TYR A 386 20.15 -12.07 -12.77
C TYR A 386 18.98 -12.93 -12.26
N VAL A 387 17.83 -12.31 -12.00
CA VAL A 387 16.62 -13.04 -11.58
C VAL A 387 16.15 -14.02 -12.65
N GLY A 388 16.12 -13.60 -13.91
CA GLY A 388 15.76 -14.47 -15.05
C GLY A 388 16.69 -15.69 -15.16
N HIS A 389 18.00 -15.48 -15.05
CA HIS A 389 19.00 -16.55 -15.07
C HIS A 389 18.81 -17.54 -13.91
N LYS A 390 18.66 -17.05 -12.67
CA LYS A 390 18.45 -17.93 -11.51
C LYS A 390 17.12 -18.68 -11.58
N LEU A 391 16.09 -18.07 -12.13
CA LEU A 391 14.80 -18.72 -12.35
C LEU A 391 14.89 -19.83 -13.40
N PHE A 392 15.62 -19.60 -14.52
CA PHE A 392 15.87 -20.63 -15.52
C PHE A 392 16.48 -21.89 -14.88
N HIS A 393 17.54 -21.76 -14.10
CA HIS A 393 18.14 -22.89 -13.40
C HIS A 393 17.19 -23.59 -12.42
N THR A 394 16.35 -22.82 -11.72
CA THR A 394 15.36 -23.39 -10.79
C THR A 394 14.32 -24.23 -11.55
N LEU A 395 13.85 -23.78 -12.70
CA LEU A 395 12.89 -24.50 -13.56
C LEU A 395 13.54 -25.70 -14.26
N TRP A 396 14.82 -25.58 -14.64
CA TRP A 396 15.58 -26.70 -15.15
C TRP A 396 15.68 -27.83 -14.13
N HIS A 397 16.03 -27.53 -12.87
CA HIS A 397 16.05 -28.51 -11.81
C HIS A 397 14.67 -29.11 -11.51
N TRP A 398 13.60 -28.30 -11.59
CA TRP A 398 12.23 -28.78 -11.46
C TRP A 398 11.90 -29.81 -12.55
N ALA A 399 12.21 -29.52 -13.82
CA ALA A 399 11.97 -30.41 -14.95
C ALA A 399 12.78 -31.72 -14.82
N LYS A 400 14.05 -31.63 -14.40
CA LYS A 400 14.93 -32.81 -14.16
C LYS A 400 14.39 -33.70 -13.04
N ARG A 401 13.89 -33.12 -11.94
CA ARG A 401 13.27 -33.90 -10.85
C ARG A 401 12.00 -34.62 -11.30
N ARG A 402 11.25 -34.02 -12.17
CA ARG A 402 10.01 -34.60 -12.71
C ARG A 402 10.29 -35.78 -13.66
N HIS A 403 11.45 -35.78 -14.32
CA HIS A 403 11.85 -36.79 -15.30
C HIS A 403 13.31 -37.22 -15.05
N PRO A 404 13.58 -37.96 -13.99
CA PRO A 404 14.96 -38.28 -13.58
C PRO A 404 15.69 -39.18 -14.61
N THR A 405 14.95 -40.03 -15.33
CA THR A 405 15.49 -40.98 -16.33
C THR A 405 15.62 -40.39 -17.73
N LYS A 406 15.09 -39.21 -18.01
CA LYS A 406 15.13 -38.57 -19.33
C LYS A 406 16.39 -37.77 -19.57
N SER A 407 16.88 -37.79 -20.83
CA SER A 407 18.06 -37.02 -21.24
C SER A 407 17.85 -35.52 -21.11
N LYS A 408 18.95 -34.76 -21.02
CA LYS A 408 18.93 -33.28 -20.99
C LYS A 408 18.27 -32.72 -22.25
N THR A 409 18.53 -33.32 -23.43
CA THR A 409 17.95 -32.92 -24.71
C THR A 409 16.43 -33.08 -24.70
N TRP A 410 15.92 -34.23 -24.22
CA TRP A 410 14.50 -34.43 -24.09
C TRP A 410 13.82 -33.41 -23.17
N ILE A 411 14.43 -33.10 -22.02
CA ILE A 411 13.92 -32.06 -21.08
C ILE A 411 13.91 -30.70 -21.76
N ALA A 412 14.97 -30.34 -22.49
CA ALA A 412 15.05 -29.07 -23.20
C ALA A 412 13.93 -28.95 -24.26
N LEU A 413 13.75 -29.96 -25.10
CA LEU A 413 12.72 -29.97 -26.14
C LEU A 413 11.27 -29.92 -25.57
N LYS A 414 11.06 -30.59 -24.43
CA LYS A 414 9.73 -30.66 -23.82
C LYS A 414 9.30 -29.36 -23.10
N TYR A 415 10.24 -28.70 -22.42
CA TYR A 415 9.93 -27.61 -21.47
C TYR A 415 10.48 -26.25 -21.88
N PHE A 416 11.39 -26.20 -22.83
CA PHE A 416 12.05 -24.97 -23.24
C PHE A 416 12.04 -24.82 -24.76
N ILE A 417 11.68 -23.64 -25.23
CA ILE A 417 11.76 -23.27 -26.63
C ILE A 417 12.89 -22.24 -26.82
N ASN A 418 13.72 -22.48 -27.83
CA ASN A 418 14.75 -21.52 -28.19
C ASN A 418 14.15 -20.48 -29.15
N ARG A 419 14.07 -19.22 -28.71
CA ARG A 419 13.65 -18.10 -29.55
C ARG A 419 14.81 -17.12 -29.70
N LYS A 420 15.42 -17.09 -30.89
CA LYS A 420 16.55 -16.18 -31.19
C LYS A 420 17.71 -16.31 -30.17
N GLY A 421 18.14 -17.53 -29.90
CA GLY A 421 19.23 -17.82 -28.96
C GLY A 421 18.88 -17.77 -27.48
N GLN A 422 17.63 -17.51 -27.14
CA GLN A 422 17.18 -17.46 -25.73
C GLN A 422 16.20 -18.59 -25.41
N TRP A 423 16.53 -19.37 -24.40
CA TRP A 423 15.66 -20.42 -23.89
C TRP A 423 14.51 -19.84 -23.05
N GLN A 424 13.27 -20.16 -23.40
CA GLN A 424 12.07 -19.75 -22.69
C GLN A 424 11.29 -20.98 -22.24
N PHE A 425 10.98 -21.03 -20.93
CA PHE A 425 10.14 -22.09 -20.36
C PHE A 425 8.70 -21.93 -20.85
N HIS A 426 8.09 -23.03 -21.33
CA HIS A 426 6.75 -23.02 -21.89
C HIS A 426 5.99 -24.32 -21.61
N GLY A 427 4.71 -24.31 -21.90
CA GLY A 427 3.85 -25.47 -21.89
C GLY A 427 2.70 -25.32 -22.89
N TRP A 428 2.08 -26.42 -23.24
CA TRP A 428 0.94 -26.50 -24.18
C TRP A 428 -0.29 -27.01 -23.47
N GLN A 429 -1.46 -26.50 -23.80
CA GLN A 429 -2.75 -26.96 -23.31
C GLN A 429 -3.80 -26.82 -24.42
N LYS A 430 -4.61 -27.88 -24.66
CA LYS A 430 -5.81 -27.76 -25.46
C LYS A 430 -6.89 -27.00 -24.70
N ILE A 431 -7.43 -25.94 -25.31
CA ILE A 431 -8.57 -25.19 -24.83
C ILE A 431 -9.55 -25.06 -25.99
N MET A 432 -10.77 -25.61 -25.85
CA MET A 432 -11.78 -25.61 -26.92
C MET A 432 -11.18 -26.11 -28.26
N ASP A 433 -10.51 -27.28 -28.22
CA ASP A 433 -9.81 -27.94 -29.35
C ASP A 433 -8.66 -27.14 -30.01
N MET A 434 -8.30 -26.01 -29.50
CA MET A 434 -7.14 -25.21 -29.93
C MET A 434 -5.92 -25.46 -29.04
N ASP A 435 -4.76 -25.68 -29.67
CA ASP A 435 -3.49 -25.80 -28.94
C ASP A 435 -3.00 -24.40 -28.47
N CYS A 436 -3.15 -24.12 -27.19
CA CYS A 436 -2.72 -22.88 -26.60
C CYS A 436 -1.34 -23.03 -25.96
N GLN A 437 -0.40 -22.16 -26.35
CA GLN A 437 0.92 -22.10 -25.77
C GLN A 437 0.97 -21.12 -24.59
N PHE A 438 1.42 -21.60 -23.44
CA PHE A 438 1.69 -20.80 -22.23
C PHE A 438 3.20 -20.55 -22.11
N ASN A 439 3.60 -19.31 -21.99
CA ASN A 439 5.00 -18.92 -21.91
C ASN A 439 5.31 -18.28 -20.54
N LEU A 440 6.49 -18.61 -20.00
CA LEU A 440 6.99 -17.94 -18.83
C LEU A 440 7.31 -16.47 -19.17
N PHE A 441 6.91 -15.56 -18.30
CA PHE A 441 7.19 -14.13 -18.45
C PHE A 441 8.71 -13.85 -18.41
N GLN A 442 9.22 -13.20 -19.44
CA GLN A 442 10.65 -12.89 -19.58
C GLN A 442 11.00 -11.60 -18.84
N ILE A 443 11.29 -11.71 -17.54
CA ILE A 443 11.61 -10.56 -16.69
C ILE A 443 12.80 -9.72 -17.21
N ALA A 444 13.79 -10.35 -17.83
CA ALA A 444 14.94 -9.68 -18.44
C ALA A 444 14.57 -8.75 -19.60
N LYS A 445 13.41 -8.97 -20.25
CA LYS A 445 12.93 -8.13 -21.36
C LYS A 445 12.16 -6.89 -20.89
N VAL A 446 11.80 -6.80 -19.61
CA VAL A 446 11.05 -5.64 -19.08
C VAL A 446 11.83 -4.35 -19.32
N PRO A 447 11.24 -3.36 -19.99
CA PRO A 447 11.90 -2.07 -20.23
C PRO A 447 11.96 -1.26 -18.93
N ILE A 448 13.02 -0.45 -18.79
CA ILE A 448 13.11 0.52 -17.72
C ILE A 448 12.34 1.77 -18.12
N GLU A 449 11.38 2.17 -17.30
CA GLU A 449 10.56 3.35 -17.52
C GLU A 449 10.67 4.31 -16.35
N ARG A 450 11.16 5.52 -16.59
CA ARG A 450 11.27 6.54 -15.56
C ARG A 450 9.90 6.91 -15.00
N HIS A 451 9.81 6.97 -13.69
CA HIS A 451 8.62 7.44 -13.00
C HIS A 451 8.61 8.98 -12.97
N VAL A 452 7.47 9.56 -13.30
CA VAL A 452 7.24 11.00 -13.09
C VAL A 452 6.60 11.17 -11.73
N LYS A 453 7.35 11.78 -10.79
CA LYS A 453 6.88 12.03 -9.42
C LYS A 453 5.62 12.91 -9.43
N ILE A 454 4.69 12.63 -8.54
CA ILE A 454 3.50 13.47 -8.33
C ILE A 454 3.92 14.87 -7.84
N ARG A 455 3.21 15.90 -8.29
CA ARG A 455 3.37 17.26 -7.73
C ARG A 455 3.00 17.23 -6.26
N SER A 456 3.84 17.80 -5.40
CA SER A 456 3.68 17.71 -3.92
C SER A 456 2.33 18.23 -3.44
N ALA A 457 1.86 19.33 -4.01
CA ALA A 457 0.57 19.93 -3.68
C ALA A 457 -0.64 19.25 -4.33
N ALA A 458 -0.43 18.26 -5.24
CA ALA A 458 -1.54 17.64 -5.94
C ALA A 458 -2.34 16.74 -5.00
N THR A 459 -3.62 16.99 -4.86
CA THR A 459 -4.58 16.19 -4.09
C THR A 459 -5.87 16.01 -4.88
N PRO A 460 -6.58 14.86 -4.74
CA PRO A 460 -7.88 14.68 -5.39
C PRO A 460 -8.97 15.62 -4.84
N PHE A 461 -8.71 16.34 -3.76
CA PHE A 461 -9.64 17.26 -3.12
C PHE A 461 -9.41 18.73 -3.51
N ASP A 462 -8.59 18.98 -4.55
CA ASP A 462 -8.39 20.30 -5.12
C ASP A 462 -8.79 20.30 -6.61
N PRO A 463 -9.76 21.16 -7.01
CA PRO A 463 -10.20 21.26 -8.40
C PRO A 463 -9.06 21.54 -9.39
N LEU A 464 -8.05 22.31 -8.99
CA LEU A 464 -6.89 22.67 -9.82
C LEU A 464 -6.08 21.46 -10.29
N TYR A 465 -6.14 20.34 -9.56
CA TYR A 465 -5.37 19.15 -9.88
C TYR A 465 -6.18 18.02 -10.51
N GLN A 466 -7.49 18.17 -10.71
CA GLN A 466 -8.35 17.09 -11.25
C GLN A 466 -7.87 16.63 -12.63
N GLU A 467 -7.72 17.56 -13.57
CA GLU A 467 -7.26 17.25 -14.92
C GLU A 467 -5.84 16.61 -14.93
N TYR A 468 -4.94 17.17 -14.14
CA TYR A 468 -3.58 16.61 -13.96
C TYR A 468 -3.62 15.17 -13.46
N LEU A 469 -4.44 14.87 -12.46
CA LEU A 469 -4.55 13.52 -11.89
C LEU A 469 -5.21 12.53 -12.85
N VAL A 470 -6.19 12.97 -13.65
CA VAL A 470 -6.79 12.16 -14.71
C VAL A 470 -5.76 11.82 -15.80
N LYS A 471 -5.08 12.81 -16.34
CA LYS A 471 -3.99 12.62 -17.33
C LYS A 471 -2.88 11.71 -16.81
N ARG A 472 -2.51 11.85 -15.52
CA ARG A 472 -1.52 10.98 -14.87
C ARG A 472 -2.01 9.52 -14.78
N LYS A 473 -3.27 9.29 -14.45
CA LYS A 473 -3.88 7.95 -14.39
C LYS A 473 -3.89 7.28 -15.76
N SER A 474 -4.33 7.98 -16.81
CA SER A 474 -4.39 7.48 -18.19
C SER A 474 -3.02 7.06 -18.71
N LYS A 475 -1.99 7.90 -18.52
CA LYS A 475 -0.59 7.56 -18.87
C LYS A 475 -0.09 6.33 -18.12
N ARG A 476 -0.47 6.14 -16.86
CA ARG A 476 -0.08 4.96 -16.06
C ARG A 476 -0.77 3.69 -16.56
N LEU A 477 -2.04 3.77 -16.95
CA LEU A 477 -2.80 2.64 -17.50
C LEU A 477 -2.24 2.23 -18.86
N ALA A 478 -1.99 3.17 -19.76
CA ALA A 478 -1.38 2.90 -21.07
C ALA A 478 0.01 2.22 -20.96
N ARG A 479 0.81 2.59 -19.95
CA ARG A 479 2.10 1.94 -19.67
C ARG A 479 1.95 0.52 -19.11
N ASN A 480 0.86 0.19 -18.44
CA ASN A 480 0.62 -1.13 -17.88
C ASN A 480 -0.02 -2.11 -18.88
N SER A 481 -0.60 -1.65 -19.98
CA SER A 481 -1.17 -2.50 -21.04
C SER A 481 -0.14 -3.38 -21.78
N TRP A 482 1.16 -3.13 -21.61
CA TRP A 482 2.24 -4.01 -22.04
C TRP A 482 2.26 -5.40 -21.36
N ASN A 483 1.37 -5.63 -20.38
CA ASN A 483 1.43 -6.81 -19.50
C ASN A 483 0.57 -7.99 -19.95
N GLU A 484 -0.15 -7.89 -21.05
CA GLU A 484 -0.98 -8.99 -21.57
C GLU A 484 -0.64 -9.31 -23.04
N PRO A 485 0.27 -10.24 -23.30
CA PRO A 485 0.06 -11.04 -24.48
C PRO A 485 -1.09 -12.01 -24.13
N ALA A 486 -2.20 -11.87 -24.84
CA ALA A 486 -3.20 -12.92 -24.94
C ALA A 486 -2.50 -14.27 -25.24
N PRO A 487 -3.06 -15.42 -24.80
CA PRO A 487 -2.59 -16.71 -25.25
C PRO A 487 -2.57 -16.67 -26.77
N THR A 488 -1.39 -16.86 -27.38
CA THR A 488 -1.28 -17.01 -28.82
C THR A 488 -1.91 -18.34 -29.16
N ALA A 489 -3.12 -18.30 -29.72
CA ALA A 489 -3.64 -19.38 -30.52
C ALA A 489 -2.78 -19.46 -31.79
N LEU A 490 -2.31 -20.66 -32.17
CA LEU A 490 -1.77 -20.99 -33.48
C LEU A 490 -2.92 -21.26 -34.40
#